data_6d82ad4b058988879450c9b283d03f20
#
_entry.id   6d82ad4b058988879450c9b283d03f20
#
_cell.length_a   1.000
_cell.length_b   1.000
_cell.length_c   1.000
_cell.angle_alpha   90.00
_cell.angle_beta   90.00
_cell.angle_gamma   90.00
#
_symmetry.space_group_name_H-M   'P 1'
#
loop_
_entity.id
_entity.type
_entity.pdbx_description
1 polymer ?
#
loop_
_entity_poly.entity_id
_entity_poly.type
_entity_poly.pdbx_seq_one_letter_code
_entity_poly.pdbx_strand_id
1 'polypeptide(L)'
;RIAIQGVGSVGGGVARRLAAEGAKLALAGVNLARAKALAEELGAELADSAAIMEVEADVLSPNALGAILTEASIEKLRVPIVAGGANNQLATAADGQRIHDRGIVYAPDYVINAGGIINVALEYLGQGSREEVESRIHLIPGRLAEIWAESKASGTPASVVADRMAQKLIGRG
;
A
#
# COMPACT_ATOMS: atom_id res chain seq x y z
N ARG A 1 -15.18 1.40 2.03
CA ARG A 1 -14.64 2.74 1.67
C ARG A 1 -13.13 2.71 1.69
N ILE A 2 -12.47 3.36 0.71
CA ILE A 2 -11.00 3.40 0.62
C ILE A 2 -10.56 4.85 0.49
N ALA A 3 -9.65 5.29 1.37
CA ALA A 3 -9.01 6.60 1.31
C ALA A 3 -7.70 6.47 0.52
N ILE A 4 -7.55 7.21 -0.59
CA ILE A 4 -6.39 7.16 -1.47
C ILE A 4 -5.61 8.47 -1.36
N GLN A 5 -4.40 8.39 -0.82
CA GLN A 5 -3.47 9.51 -0.74
C GLN A 5 -2.53 9.47 -1.94
N GLY A 6 -2.64 10.49 -2.80
CA GLY A 6 -1.87 10.60 -4.03
C GLY A 6 -2.57 10.00 -5.24
N VAL A 7 -2.94 10.86 -6.20
CA VAL A 7 -3.65 10.49 -7.44
C VAL A 7 -2.77 10.68 -8.68
N GLY A 8 -1.49 10.36 -8.54
CA GLY A 8 -0.52 10.28 -9.63
C GLY A 8 -0.83 9.13 -10.60
N SER A 9 0.17 8.70 -11.38
CA SER A 9 -0.01 7.59 -12.33
C SER A 9 -0.45 6.30 -11.61
N VAL A 10 0.24 5.94 -10.52
CA VAL A 10 -0.07 4.73 -9.75
C VAL A 10 -1.40 4.88 -9.02
N GLY A 11 -1.54 5.87 -8.15
CA GLY A 11 -2.75 6.05 -7.34
C GLY A 11 -4.00 6.32 -8.17
N GLY A 12 -3.89 7.03 -9.29
CA GLY A 12 -5.01 7.21 -10.22
C GLY A 12 -5.42 5.89 -10.91
N GLY A 13 -4.46 5.04 -11.26
CA GLY A 13 -4.73 3.70 -11.78
C GLY A 13 -5.42 2.80 -10.75
N VAL A 14 -4.92 2.82 -9.51
CA VAL A 14 -5.53 2.10 -8.38
C VAL A 14 -6.96 2.58 -8.12
N ALA A 15 -7.19 3.91 -8.11
CA ALA A 15 -8.51 4.48 -7.90
C ALA A 15 -9.52 4.01 -8.96
N ARG A 16 -9.15 4.05 -10.24
CA ARG A 16 -10.03 3.58 -11.33
C ARG A 16 -10.36 2.10 -11.20
N ARG A 17 -9.37 1.28 -10.89
CA ARG A 17 -9.58 -0.16 -10.71
C ARG A 17 -10.51 -0.45 -9.55
N LEU A 18 -10.28 0.18 -8.41
CA LEU A 18 -11.11 -0.01 -7.21
C LEU A 18 -12.54 0.51 -7.41
N ALA A 19 -12.71 1.64 -8.12
CA ALA A 19 -14.04 2.15 -8.48
C ALA A 19 -14.80 1.17 -9.40
N ALA A 20 -14.10 0.58 -10.38
CA ALA A 20 -14.69 -0.44 -11.25
C ALA A 20 -15.15 -1.70 -10.50
N GLU A 21 -14.52 -2.02 -9.39
CA GLU A 21 -14.92 -3.11 -8.46
C GLU A 21 -15.99 -2.66 -7.44
N GLY A 22 -16.52 -1.44 -7.56
CA GLY A 22 -17.61 -0.92 -6.72
C GLY A 22 -17.16 -0.30 -5.39
N ALA A 23 -15.89 -0.05 -5.18
CA ALA A 23 -15.42 0.59 -3.96
C ALA A 23 -15.84 2.06 -3.89
N LYS A 24 -16.27 2.52 -2.71
CA LYS A 24 -16.46 3.95 -2.41
C LYS A 24 -15.11 4.57 -2.09
N LEU A 25 -14.76 5.66 -2.76
CA LEU A 25 -13.43 6.27 -2.66
C LEU A 25 -13.48 7.66 -2.04
N ALA A 26 -12.46 7.98 -1.24
CA ALA A 26 -12.08 9.34 -0.87
C ALA A 26 -10.67 9.59 -1.44
N LEU A 27 -10.51 10.63 -2.27
CA LEU A 27 -9.29 10.90 -3.02
C LEU A 27 -8.65 12.20 -2.55
N ALA A 28 -7.35 12.19 -2.35
CA ALA A 28 -6.56 13.39 -2.09
C ALA A 28 -5.27 13.41 -2.90
N GLY A 29 -4.81 14.60 -3.25
CA GLY A 29 -3.55 14.78 -3.96
C GLY A 29 -3.09 16.23 -3.94
N VAL A 30 -1.78 16.46 -3.97
CA VAL A 30 -1.17 17.80 -3.97
C VAL A 30 -1.55 18.61 -5.22
N ASN A 31 -1.78 17.97 -6.34
CA ASN A 31 -2.38 18.61 -7.52
C ASN A 31 -3.91 18.52 -7.39
N LEU A 32 -4.50 19.59 -6.82
CA LEU A 32 -5.93 19.66 -6.54
C LEU A 32 -6.79 19.55 -7.82
N ALA A 33 -6.37 20.15 -8.93
CA ALA A 33 -7.12 20.08 -10.18
C ALA A 33 -7.23 18.62 -10.69
N ARG A 34 -6.11 17.87 -10.62
CA ARG A 34 -6.09 16.45 -10.99
C ARG A 34 -6.93 15.60 -10.03
N ALA A 35 -6.84 15.86 -8.71
CA ALA A 35 -7.60 15.13 -7.72
C ALA A 35 -9.11 15.35 -7.91
N LYS A 36 -9.52 16.61 -8.16
CA LYS A 36 -10.90 16.98 -8.44
C LYS A 36 -11.43 16.31 -9.71
N ALA A 37 -10.69 16.40 -10.81
CA ALA A 37 -11.09 15.76 -12.07
C ALA A 37 -11.27 14.25 -11.94
N LEU A 38 -10.37 13.57 -11.21
CA LEU A 38 -10.49 12.15 -10.97
C LEU A 38 -11.66 11.81 -10.03
N ALA A 39 -11.91 12.63 -9.01
CA ALA A 39 -13.06 12.44 -8.12
C ALA A 39 -14.38 12.60 -8.88
N GLU A 40 -14.50 13.59 -9.76
CA GLU A 40 -15.66 13.78 -10.63
C GLU A 40 -15.84 12.59 -11.60
N GLU A 41 -14.74 12.13 -12.23
CA GLU A 41 -14.76 10.98 -13.14
C GLU A 41 -15.30 9.70 -12.47
N LEU A 42 -14.91 9.47 -11.21
CA LEU A 42 -15.20 8.23 -10.48
C LEU A 42 -16.39 8.33 -9.52
N GLY A 43 -17.04 9.48 -9.41
CA GLY A 43 -18.08 9.73 -8.40
C GLY A 43 -17.53 9.58 -6.97
N ALA A 44 -16.26 9.90 -6.75
CA ALA A 44 -15.56 9.78 -5.49
C ALA A 44 -15.61 11.08 -4.69
N GLU A 45 -15.43 10.99 -3.37
CA GLU A 45 -15.27 12.15 -2.49
C GLU A 45 -13.88 12.77 -2.70
N LEU A 46 -13.83 14.10 -2.81
CA LEU A 46 -12.57 14.84 -2.76
C LEU A 46 -12.25 15.18 -1.30
N ALA A 47 -11.13 14.66 -0.79
CA ALA A 47 -10.66 14.97 0.56
C ALA A 47 -9.49 15.96 0.52
N ASP A 48 -9.29 16.67 1.62
CA ASP A 48 -8.11 17.51 1.81
C ASP A 48 -6.86 16.64 1.97
N SER A 49 -5.77 17.03 1.29
CA SER A 49 -4.50 16.30 1.34
C SER A 49 -3.86 16.25 2.74
N ALA A 50 -4.13 17.25 3.58
CA ALA A 50 -3.66 17.28 4.96
C ALA A 50 -4.53 16.40 5.89
N ALA A 51 -5.80 16.20 5.54
CA ALA A 51 -6.76 15.46 6.35
C ALA A 51 -6.98 14.00 5.91
N ILE A 52 -6.45 13.58 4.75
CA ILE A 52 -6.69 12.23 4.20
C ILE A 52 -6.31 11.10 5.16
N MET A 53 -5.29 11.32 6.01
CA MET A 53 -4.83 10.36 7.01
C MET A 53 -5.85 10.17 8.15
N GLU A 54 -6.76 11.12 8.33
CA GLU A 54 -7.77 11.13 9.40
C GLU A 54 -9.15 10.70 8.89
N VAL A 55 -9.27 10.40 7.60
CA VAL A 55 -10.54 9.97 6.98
C VAL A 55 -10.92 8.60 7.50
N GLU A 56 -12.16 8.48 7.97
CA GLU A 56 -12.74 7.19 8.37
C GLU A 56 -13.00 6.33 7.13
N ALA A 57 -12.29 5.22 7.01
CA ALA A 57 -12.38 4.29 5.90
C ALA A 57 -11.98 2.88 6.32
N ASP A 58 -12.25 1.88 5.48
CA ASP A 58 -11.81 0.49 5.71
C ASP A 58 -10.32 0.32 5.37
N VAL A 59 -9.81 1.11 4.41
CA VAL A 59 -8.41 1.05 3.97
C VAL A 59 -7.90 2.47 3.72
N LEU A 60 -6.69 2.77 4.19
CA LEU A 60 -5.88 3.87 3.69
C LEU A 60 -4.89 3.32 2.67
N SER A 61 -4.87 3.92 1.48
CA SER A 61 -3.95 3.56 0.40
C SER A 61 -2.99 4.72 0.08
N PRO A 62 -1.77 4.72 0.66
CA PRO A 62 -0.73 5.69 0.33
C PRO A 62 -0.14 5.41 -1.06
N ASN A 63 -0.18 6.41 -1.97
CA ASN A 63 0.34 6.29 -3.34
C ASN A 63 1.14 7.52 -3.79
N ALA A 64 1.61 8.34 -2.87
CA ALA A 64 2.40 9.54 -3.17
C ALA A 64 3.84 9.41 -2.65
N LEU A 65 4.18 10.16 -1.62
CA LEU A 65 5.53 10.18 -1.04
C LEU A 65 5.70 9.12 0.04
N GLY A 66 6.96 8.71 0.26
CA GLY A 66 7.33 7.87 1.40
C GLY A 66 7.36 8.63 2.73
N ALA A 67 7.71 7.92 3.80
CA ALA A 67 7.85 8.43 5.17
C ALA A 67 6.61 9.19 5.70
N ILE A 68 5.42 8.82 5.24
CA ILE A 68 4.16 9.44 5.68
C ILE A 68 3.57 8.80 6.93
N LEU A 69 3.95 7.56 7.21
CA LEU A 69 3.57 6.83 8.42
C LEU A 69 4.60 7.16 9.52
N THR A 70 4.34 8.25 10.21
CA THR A 70 5.11 8.74 11.36
C THR A 70 4.31 8.49 12.63
N GLU A 71 4.94 8.63 13.81
CA GLU A 71 4.24 8.59 15.09
C GLU A 71 2.99 9.48 15.08
N ALA A 72 3.14 10.76 14.71
CA ALA A 72 2.04 11.72 14.72
C ALA A 72 0.92 11.41 13.70
N SER A 73 1.25 10.86 12.52
CA SER A 73 0.25 10.50 11.53
C SER A 73 -0.44 9.18 11.88
N ILE A 74 0.30 8.22 12.44
CA ILE A 74 -0.24 6.94 12.88
C ILE A 74 -1.28 7.13 13.97
N GLU A 75 -1.04 8.03 14.94
CA GLU A 75 -2.01 8.35 15.99
C GLU A 75 -3.37 8.80 15.47
N LYS A 76 -3.38 9.47 14.33
CA LYS A 76 -4.58 10.03 13.70
C LYS A 76 -5.34 9.06 12.79
N LEU A 77 -4.75 7.92 12.42
CA LEU A 77 -5.37 6.95 11.53
C LEU A 77 -6.70 6.44 12.08
N ARG A 78 -7.72 6.43 11.23
CA ARG A 78 -9.06 5.90 11.52
C ARG A 78 -9.43 4.76 10.57
N VAL A 79 -8.43 3.91 10.29
CA VAL A 79 -8.57 2.79 9.37
C VAL A 79 -8.04 1.51 10.02
N PRO A 80 -8.65 0.37 9.81
CA PRO A 80 -8.11 -0.92 10.25
C PRO A 80 -6.99 -1.45 9.34
N ILE A 81 -6.83 -0.93 8.12
CA ILE A 81 -5.88 -1.44 7.14
C ILE A 81 -5.13 -0.29 6.46
N VAL A 82 -3.82 -0.46 6.30
CA VAL A 82 -2.97 0.41 5.46
C VAL A 82 -2.34 -0.45 4.36
N ALA A 83 -2.67 -0.15 3.10
CA ALA A 83 -2.22 -0.88 1.93
C ALA A 83 -2.12 0.04 0.69
N GLY A 84 -0.92 0.38 0.24
CA GLY A 84 -0.73 1.30 -0.87
C GLY A 84 0.56 1.13 -1.63
N GLY A 85 0.66 1.76 -2.79
CA GLY A 85 1.75 1.60 -3.73
C GLY A 85 2.94 2.55 -3.53
N ALA A 86 2.92 3.46 -2.55
CA ALA A 86 4.06 4.32 -2.24
C ALA A 86 5.22 3.50 -1.66
N ASN A 87 6.45 3.84 -2.04
CA ASN A 87 7.64 3.23 -1.46
C ASN A 87 8.00 3.87 -0.12
N ASN A 88 8.62 3.09 0.78
CA ASN A 88 9.15 3.55 2.07
C ASN A 88 8.10 4.30 2.90
N GLN A 89 6.91 3.72 3.04
CA GLN A 89 5.78 4.35 3.72
C GLN A 89 6.05 4.63 5.20
N LEU A 90 6.72 3.72 5.90
CA LEU A 90 7.17 3.90 7.29
C LEU A 90 8.31 4.91 7.34
N ALA A 91 8.21 5.92 8.21
CA ALA A 91 9.30 6.89 8.40
C ALA A 91 10.49 6.24 9.13
N THR A 92 10.21 5.35 10.06
CA THR A 92 11.21 4.58 10.82
C THR A 92 10.73 3.15 11.05
N ALA A 93 11.64 2.26 11.42
CA ALA A 93 11.28 0.88 11.81
C ALA A 93 10.33 0.85 13.04
N ALA A 94 10.46 1.81 13.96
CA ALA A 94 9.57 1.93 15.12
C ALA A 94 8.12 2.22 14.73
N ASP A 95 7.87 2.85 13.58
CA ASP A 95 6.52 3.15 13.11
C ASP A 95 5.79 1.87 12.68
N GLY A 96 6.52 0.85 12.22
CA GLY A 96 5.96 -0.49 12.00
C GLY A 96 5.43 -1.12 13.27
N GLN A 97 6.15 -0.96 14.40
CA GLN A 97 5.69 -1.40 15.72
C GLN A 97 4.46 -0.61 16.18
N ARG A 98 4.46 0.73 16.03
CA ARG A 98 3.30 1.58 16.39
C ARG A 98 2.03 1.19 15.67
N ILE A 99 2.11 0.90 14.36
CA ILE A 99 0.97 0.41 13.56
C ILE A 99 0.47 -0.92 14.10
N HIS A 100 1.40 -1.85 14.40
CA HIS A 100 1.07 -3.16 14.95
C HIS A 100 0.40 -3.05 16.32
N ASP A 101 0.91 -2.21 17.23
CA ASP A 101 0.38 -2.01 18.59
C ASP A 101 -1.03 -1.40 18.58
N ARG A 102 -1.38 -0.65 17.52
CA ARG A 102 -2.72 -0.14 17.26
C ARG A 102 -3.66 -1.17 16.65
N GLY A 103 -3.19 -2.38 16.38
CA GLY A 103 -3.98 -3.44 15.73
C GLY A 103 -4.32 -3.15 14.26
N ILE A 104 -3.60 -2.23 13.62
CA ILE A 104 -3.80 -1.89 12.20
C ILE A 104 -3.03 -2.90 11.34
N VAL A 105 -3.71 -3.51 10.39
CA VAL A 105 -3.09 -4.41 9.42
C VAL A 105 -2.31 -3.59 8.40
N TYR A 106 -0.99 -3.78 8.36
CA TYR A 106 -0.11 -3.13 7.41
C TYR A 106 0.32 -4.09 6.30
N ALA A 107 0.16 -3.70 5.06
CA ALA A 107 0.77 -4.37 3.92
C ALA A 107 2.15 -3.75 3.66
N PRO A 108 3.26 -4.46 3.94
CA PRO A 108 4.59 -3.94 3.67
C PRO A 108 4.72 -3.47 2.23
N ASP A 109 5.14 -2.23 2.04
CA ASP A 109 5.09 -1.55 0.75
C ASP A 109 5.88 -2.27 -0.35
N TYR A 110 7.11 -2.71 -0.06
CA TYR A 110 7.94 -3.43 -1.01
C TYR A 110 7.41 -4.84 -1.37
N VAL A 111 6.41 -5.34 -0.64
CA VAL A 111 5.69 -6.56 -1.00
C VAL A 111 4.50 -6.24 -1.90
N ILE A 112 3.61 -5.33 -1.45
CA ILE A 112 2.38 -5.03 -2.19
C ILE A 112 2.64 -4.31 -3.52
N ASN A 113 3.70 -3.50 -3.62
CA ASN A 113 4.06 -2.75 -4.83
C ASN A 113 5.11 -3.45 -5.71
N ALA A 114 5.44 -4.72 -5.44
CA ALA A 114 6.50 -5.45 -6.12
C ALA A 114 6.29 -5.64 -7.64
N GLY A 115 5.09 -5.38 -8.17
CA GLY A 115 4.80 -5.58 -9.59
C GLY A 115 5.76 -4.88 -10.54
N GLY A 116 6.19 -3.66 -10.21
CA GLY A 116 7.16 -2.90 -11.02
C GLY A 116 8.53 -3.58 -11.10
N ILE A 117 9.09 -3.98 -9.95
CA ILE A 117 10.40 -4.64 -9.90
C ILE A 117 10.36 -6.04 -10.52
N ILE A 118 9.24 -6.77 -10.38
CA ILE A 118 9.03 -8.06 -11.03
C ILE A 118 9.11 -7.90 -12.55
N ASN A 119 8.41 -6.92 -13.11
CA ASN A 119 8.43 -6.66 -14.55
C ASN A 119 9.84 -6.34 -15.05
N VAL A 120 10.53 -5.39 -14.40
CA VAL A 120 11.89 -4.98 -14.80
C VAL A 120 12.90 -6.12 -14.66
N ALA A 121 12.81 -6.91 -13.59
CA ALA A 121 13.72 -8.04 -13.37
C ALA A 121 13.54 -9.14 -14.44
N LEU A 122 12.31 -9.49 -14.77
CA LEU A 122 12.02 -10.48 -15.81
C LEU A 122 12.42 -10.00 -17.20
N GLU A 123 12.22 -8.71 -17.50
CA GLU A 123 12.68 -8.11 -18.75
C GLU A 123 14.22 -8.19 -18.86
N TYR A 124 14.95 -7.85 -17.81
CA TYR A 124 16.41 -7.95 -17.74
C TYR A 124 16.93 -9.38 -17.95
N LEU A 125 16.20 -10.38 -17.42
CA LEU A 125 16.54 -11.80 -17.58
C LEU A 125 16.12 -12.40 -18.92
N GLY A 126 15.49 -11.64 -19.80
CA GLY A 126 14.95 -12.13 -21.07
C GLY A 126 13.73 -13.05 -20.92
N GLN A 127 13.04 -12.98 -19.78
CA GLN A 127 11.87 -13.79 -19.42
C GLN A 127 10.59 -12.93 -19.28
N GLY A 128 10.59 -11.72 -19.82
CA GLY A 128 9.58 -10.71 -19.61
C GLY A 128 8.30 -10.90 -20.47
N SER A 129 7.82 -12.12 -20.70
CA SER A 129 6.51 -12.28 -21.29
C SER A 129 5.41 -11.73 -20.35
N ARG A 130 4.32 -11.26 -20.93
CA ARG A 130 3.20 -10.72 -20.13
C ARG A 130 2.65 -11.79 -19.17
N GLU A 131 2.51 -13.02 -19.65
CA GLU A 131 1.99 -14.14 -18.86
C GLU A 131 2.90 -14.45 -17.66
N GLU A 132 4.22 -14.42 -17.84
CA GLU A 132 5.16 -14.67 -16.74
C GLU A 132 5.12 -13.54 -15.71
N VAL A 133 5.08 -12.28 -16.16
CA VAL A 133 4.93 -11.12 -15.26
C VAL A 133 3.63 -11.21 -14.46
N GLU A 134 2.51 -11.46 -15.13
CA GLU A 134 1.20 -11.58 -14.46
C GLU A 134 1.19 -12.74 -13.47
N SER A 135 1.76 -13.90 -13.82
CA SER A 135 1.83 -15.06 -12.92
C SER A 135 2.58 -14.74 -11.63
N ARG A 136 3.70 -14.00 -11.71
CA ARG A 136 4.48 -13.57 -10.54
C ARG A 136 3.72 -12.54 -9.70
N ILE A 137 3.04 -11.60 -10.33
CA ILE A 137 2.22 -10.59 -9.63
C ILE A 137 1.09 -11.27 -8.85
N HIS A 138 0.47 -12.30 -9.41
CA HIS A 138 -0.60 -13.05 -8.74
C HIS A 138 -0.15 -13.81 -7.48
N LEU A 139 1.15 -13.95 -7.22
CA LEU A 139 1.68 -14.51 -5.98
C LEU A 139 1.68 -13.50 -4.82
N ILE A 140 1.59 -12.19 -5.11
CA ILE A 140 1.66 -11.14 -4.08
C ILE A 140 0.57 -11.29 -3.00
N PRO A 141 -0.71 -11.50 -3.33
CA PRO A 141 -1.74 -11.68 -2.31
C PRO A 141 -1.47 -12.86 -1.36
N GLY A 142 -1.00 -13.99 -1.91
CA GLY A 142 -0.61 -15.15 -1.10
C GLY A 142 0.54 -14.84 -0.14
N ARG A 143 1.54 -14.12 -0.63
CA ARG A 143 2.68 -13.69 0.20
C ARG A 143 2.24 -12.73 1.33
N LEU A 144 1.36 -11.79 1.06
CA LEU A 144 0.80 -10.92 2.08
C LEU A 144 -0.01 -11.72 3.12
N ALA A 145 -0.80 -12.68 2.69
CA ALA A 145 -1.56 -13.54 3.61
C ALA A 145 -0.65 -14.33 4.56
N GLU A 146 0.46 -14.89 4.06
CA GLU A 146 1.48 -15.56 4.88
C GLU A 146 2.10 -14.60 5.92
N ILE A 147 2.50 -13.39 5.48
CA ILE A 147 3.08 -12.37 6.36
C ILE A 147 2.10 -11.98 7.47
N TRP A 148 0.84 -11.73 7.15
CA TRP A 148 -0.16 -11.35 8.14
C TRP A 148 -0.51 -12.48 9.10
N ALA A 149 -0.56 -13.72 8.62
CA ALA A 149 -0.78 -14.89 9.45
C ALA A 149 0.34 -15.06 10.47
N GLU A 150 1.60 -14.96 10.04
CA GLU A 150 2.78 -15.04 10.92
C GLU A 150 2.84 -13.84 11.87
N SER A 151 2.59 -12.63 11.40
CA SER A 151 2.53 -11.43 12.23
C SER A 151 1.53 -11.59 13.37
N LYS A 152 0.34 -12.08 13.06
CA LYS A 152 -0.70 -12.33 14.06
C LYS A 152 -0.31 -13.44 15.05
N ALA A 153 0.29 -14.52 14.57
CA ALA A 153 0.65 -15.67 15.41
C ALA A 153 1.84 -15.35 16.36
N SER A 154 2.81 -14.58 15.88
CA SER A 154 4.02 -14.25 16.63
C SER A 154 3.96 -12.95 17.43
N GLY A 155 2.93 -12.11 17.22
CA GLY A 155 2.88 -10.76 17.78
C GLY A 155 3.98 -9.83 17.25
N THR A 156 4.50 -10.12 16.03
CA THR A 156 5.60 -9.36 15.41
C THR A 156 5.03 -8.47 14.30
N PRO A 157 5.48 -7.20 14.14
CA PRO A 157 5.03 -6.34 13.07
C PRO A 157 5.19 -6.97 11.69
N ALA A 158 4.22 -6.75 10.80
CA ALA A 158 4.22 -7.33 9.44
C ALA A 158 5.46 -6.94 8.62
N SER A 159 6.00 -5.73 8.81
CA SER A 159 7.25 -5.30 8.19
C SER A 159 8.46 -6.14 8.62
N VAL A 160 8.56 -6.46 9.91
CA VAL A 160 9.65 -7.31 10.44
C VAL A 160 9.51 -8.75 9.96
N VAL A 161 8.29 -9.28 9.92
CA VAL A 161 8.02 -10.62 9.38
C VAL A 161 8.42 -10.70 7.91
N ALA A 162 8.02 -9.71 7.11
CA ALA A 162 8.35 -9.66 5.69
C ALA A 162 9.87 -9.61 5.46
N ASP A 163 10.61 -8.81 6.25
CA ASP A 163 12.07 -8.75 6.19
C ASP A 163 12.71 -10.10 6.51
N ARG A 164 12.27 -10.78 7.58
CA ARG A 164 12.78 -12.11 7.94
C ARG A 164 12.52 -13.13 6.83
N MET A 165 11.33 -13.12 6.24
CA MET A 165 11.00 -14.00 5.12
C MET A 165 11.89 -13.73 3.91
N ALA A 166 12.13 -12.46 3.57
CA ALA A 166 13.01 -12.08 2.47
C ALA A 166 14.46 -12.51 2.73
N GLN A 167 15.00 -12.25 3.92
CA GLN A 167 16.36 -12.64 4.30
C GLN A 167 16.56 -14.15 4.21
N LYS A 168 15.59 -14.93 4.70
CA LYS A 168 15.62 -16.40 4.59
C LYS A 168 15.66 -16.88 3.13
N LEU A 169 14.89 -16.25 2.24
CA LEU A 169 14.86 -16.60 0.81
C LEU A 169 16.18 -16.33 0.11
N ILE A 170 16.91 -15.29 0.50
CA ILE A 170 18.23 -14.94 -0.08
C ILE A 170 19.42 -15.54 0.67
N GLY A 171 19.18 -16.45 1.63
CA GLY A 171 20.22 -17.15 2.35
C GLY A 171 20.99 -16.27 3.37
N ARG A 172 20.37 -15.22 3.91
CA ARG A 172 20.94 -14.32 4.93
C ARG A 172 20.26 -14.46 6.31
N GLY A 173 19.48 -15.53 6.50
CA GLY A 173 18.78 -15.82 7.75
C GLY A 173 19.39 -16.97 8.53
#